data_ba3332c44431ae57d57b9a7d895f2174
#
_entry.id   ba3332c44431ae57d57b9a7d895f2174
#
_cell.length_a   1.000
_cell.length_b   1.000
_cell.length_c   1.000
_cell.angle_alpha   90.00
_cell.angle_beta   90.00
_cell.angle_gamma   90.00
#
_symmetry.space_group_name_H-M   'P 1'
#
loop_
_entity.id
_entity.type
_entity.pdbx_description
1 polymer ?
#
loop_
_entity_poly.entity_id
_entity_poly.type
_entity_poly.pdbx_seq_one_letter_code
_entity_poly.pdbx_strand_id
1 'polypeptide(L)'
;MHVSARGNNRRAIFSEPERRDRLVAVLQRVVERYSWICHAYVVMDNHYHLLLETPLPNLSLGMRQLNGLYAQWFNRRHNACGHVFGGRFKSISVETDEHFLEASRYTVLNPIRTVNPHRFADWRWSSYGATAGLVPRPPFLTIDGILGRFGAHRASAQRHYVEFVAAGIGRVCRSVSSVRSISVTRSSSAT
;
A
#
# COMPACT_ATOMS: atom_id res chain seq x y z
N MET A 1 11.62 -4.79 1.70
CA MET A 1 10.93 -5.43 0.56
C MET A 1 9.61 -4.71 0.29
N HIS A 2 9.30 -4.42 -0.97
CA HIS A 2 8.00 -3.91 -1.38
C HIS A 2 7.10 -5.08 -1.81
N VAL A 3 5.94 -5.25 -1.16
CA VAL A 3 5.04 -6.40 -1.32
C VAL A 3 3.68 -5.93 -1.77
N SER A 4 3.03 -6.69 -2.67
CA SER A 4 1.66 -6.40 -3.11
C SER A 4 0.85 -7.68 -3.36
N ALA A 5 -0.48 -7.60 -3.15
CA ALA A 5 -1.42 -8.63 -3.56
C ALA A 5 -2.70 -7.98 -4.10
N ARG A 6 -3.35 -8.66 -5.04
CA ARG A 6 -4.51 -8.13 -5.77
C ARG A 6 -5.65 -9.14 -5.80
N GLY A 7 -6.87 -8.62 -5.77
CA GLY A 7 -8.09 -9.41 -5.92
C GLY A 7 -8.14 -10.18 -7.24
N ASN A 8 -8.69 -11.38 -7.19
CA ASN A 8 -8.88 -12.23 -8.36
C ASN A 8 -9.68 -11.48 -9.45
N ASN A 9 -9.24 -11.60 -10.71
CA ASN A 9 -9.81 -10.86 -11.85
C ASN A 9 -9.94 -9.34 -11.60
N ARG A 10 -9.02 -8.76 -10.81
CA ARG A 10 -9.02 -7.34 -10.40
C ARG A 10 -10.29 -6.91 -9.66
N ARG A 11 -11.05 -7.84 -9.07
CA ARG A 11 -12.27 -7.54 -8.31
C ARG A 11 -11.96 -6.59 -7.15
N ALA A 12 -12.89 -5.69 -6.86
CA ALA A 12 -12.82 -4.73 -5.76
C ALA A 12 -13.12 -5.42 -4.42
N ILE A 13 -12.15 -6.17 -3.91
CA ILE A 13 -12.28 -6.93 -2.66
C ILE A 13 -12.18 -6.06 -1.41
N PHE A 14 -11.77 -4.80 -1.56
CA PHE A 14 -11.60 -3.81 -0.47
C PHE A 14 -12.44 -2.53 -0.71
N SER A 15 -13.53 -2.59 -1.49
CA SER A 15 -14.32 -1.40 -1.88
C SER A 15 -15.00 -0.71 -0.70
N GLU A 16 -15.35 -1.44 0.35
CA GLU A 16 -16.03 -0.92 1.53
C GLU A 16 -15.05 -0.59 2.66
N PRO A 17 -15.33 0.44 3.48
CA PRO A 17 -14.52 0.78 4.65
C PRO A 17 -14.23 -0.42 5.56
N GLU A 18 -15.26 -1.19 5.92
CA GLU A 18 -15.14 -2.38 6.77
C GLU A 18 -14.13 -3.41 6.23
N ARG A 19 -14.09 -3.59 4.90
CA ARG A 19 -13.19 -4.54 4.25
C ARG A 19 -11.73 -4.10 4.37
N ARG A 20 -11.47 -2.79 4.23
CA ARG A 20 -10.14 -2.21 4.41
C ARG A 20 -9.72 -2.25 5.87
N ASP A 21 -10.61 -1.86 6.79
CA ASP A 21 -10.36 -1.92 8.22
C ASP A 21 -10.04 -3.35 8.67
N ARG A 22 -10.76 -4.35 8.12
CA ARG A 22 -10.47 -5.76 8.37
C ARG A 22 -9.07 -6.18 7.91
N LEU A 23 -8.65 -5.77 6.71
CA LEU A 23 -7.30 -6.08 6.24
C LEU A 23 -6.24 -5.46 7.14
N VAL A 24 -6.40 -4.19 7.54
CA VAL A 24 -5.46 -3.50 8.43
C VAL A 24 -5.38 -4.21 9.80
N ALA A 25 -6.51 -4.63 10.35
CA ALA A 25 -6.53 -5.38 11.61
C ALA A 25 -5.82 -6.75 11.50
N VAL A 26 -5.97 -7.44 10.37
CA VAL A 26 -5.23 -8.70 10.12
C VAL A 26 -3.74 -8.42 9.91
N LEU A 27 -3.39 -7.35 9.19
CA LEU A 27 -2.00 -6.93 8.99
C LEU A 27 -1.30 -6.68 10.32
N GLN A 28 -1.93 -5.94 11.25
CA GLN A 28 -1.37 -5.72 12.58
C GLN A 28 -1.01 -7.05 13.27
N ARG A 29 -1.94 -8.01 13.32
CA ARG A 29 -1.69 -9.32 13.95
C ARG A 29 -0.56 -10.09 13.28
N VAL A 30 -0.42 -9.98 11.95
CA VAL A 30 0.63 -10.66 11.21
C VAL A 30 1.98 -10.00 11.46
N VAL A 31 2.04 -8.67 11.46
CA VAL A 31 3.25 -7.91 11.80
C VAL A 31 3.77 -8.30 13.18
N GLU A 32 2.89 -8.31 14.19
CA GLU A 32 3.22 -8.70 15.56
C GLU A 32 3.70 -10.17 15.63
N ARG A 33 2.93 -11.09 15.03
CA ARG A 33 3.22 -12.53 15.09
C ARG A 33 4.54 -12.93 14.43
N TYR A 34 4.89 -12.30 13.32
CA TYR A 34 6.08 -12.64 12.53
C TYR A 34 7.25 -11.71 12.77
N SER A 35 7.13 -10.80 13.75
CA SER A 35 8.13 -9.78 14.08
C SER A 35 8.55 -8.97 12.85
N TRP A 36 7.60 -8.64 11.98
CA TRP A 36 7.85 -7.80 10.83
C TRP A 36 7.98 -6.33 11.25
N ILE A 37 8.74 -5.57 10.47
CA ILE A 37 8.81 -4.12 10.58
C ILE A 37 8.02 -3.56 9.39
N CYS A 38 6.87 -2.94 9.65
CA CYS A 38 6.04 -2.34 8.61
C CYS A 38 6.35 -0.85 8.52
N HIS A 39 6.98 -0.42 7.44
CA HIS A 39 7.38 0.98 7.22
C HIS A 39 6.29 1.80 6.51
N ALA A 40 5.61 1.20 5.55
CA ALA A 40 4.51 1.85 4.85
C ALA A 40 3.46 0.82 4.38
N TYR A 41 2.22 1.28 4.26
CA TYR A 41 1.13 0.51 3.68
C TYR A 41 0.11 1.40 2.98
N VAL A 42 -0.62 0.82 2.05
CA VAL A 42 -1.85 1.37 1.48
C VAL A 42 -2.79 0.25 1.05
N VAL A 43 -4.07 0.43 1.33
CA VAL A 43 -5.14 -0.48 0.88
C VAL A 43 -6.01 0.26 -0.12
N MET A 44 -6.02 -0.24 -1.35
CA MET A 44 -6.82 0.25 -2.48
C MET A 44 -8.10 -0.57 -2.61
N ASP A 45 -8.96 -0.28 -3.59
CA ASP A 45 -10.22 -1.01 -3.78
C ASP A 45 -10.02 -2.49 -4.12
N ASN A 46 -8.98 -2.83 -4.88
CA ASN A 46 -8.75 -4.20 -5.36
C ASN A 46 -7.36 -4.76 -5.09
N HIS A 47 -6.48 -4.01 -4.45
CA HIS A 47 -5.13 -4.44 -4.12
C HIS A 47 -4.59 -3.66 -2.93
N TYR A 48 -3.48 -4.11 -2.37
CA TYR A 48 -2.73 -3.38 -1.35
C TYR A 48 -1.23 -3.43 -1.64
N HIS A 49 -0.51 -2.46 -1.07
CA HIS A 49 0.94 -2.43 -1.05
C HIS A 49 1.45 -2.30 0.37
N LEU A 50 2.55 -2.98 0.66
CA LEU A 50 3.26 -2.93 1.93
C LEU A 50 4.75 -2.70 1.66
N LEU A 51 5.39 -1.90 2.49
CA LEU A 51 6.84 -1.80 2.58
C LEU A 51 7.26 -2.42 3.90
N LEU A 52 7.87 -3.60 3.82
CA LEU A 52 8.18 -4.45 4.96
C LEU A 52 9.68 -4.74 5.05
N GLU A 53 10.14 -4.88 6.28
CA GLU A 53 11.37 -5.56 6.62
C GLU A 53 11.02 -6.83 7.40
N THR A 54 11.66 -7.94 7.05
CA THR A 54 11.46 -9.25 7.69
C THR A 54 12.77 -9.71 8.27
N PRO A 55 13.03 -9.46 9.58
CA PRO A 55 14.28 -9.87 10.22
C PRO A 55 14.54 -11.38 10.14
N LEU A 56 13.46 -12.15 10.03
CA LEU A 56 13.50 -13.60 9.84
C LEU A 56 13.01 -13.97 8.42
N PRO A 57 13.44 -15.10 7.83
CA PRO A 57 13.04 -15.52 6.49
C PRO A 57 11.60 -16.09 6.45
N ASN A 58 10.65 -15.33 6.96
CA ASN A 58 9.26 -15.77 7.19
C ASN A 58 8.22 -15.03 6.34
N LEU A 59 8.63 -14.25 5.32
CA LEU A 59 7.71 -13.48 4.48
C LEU A 59 6.58 -14.34 3.90
N SER A 60 6.91 -15.49 3.30
CA SER A 60 5.92 -16.34 2.65
C SER A 60 4.90 -16.91 3.64
N LEU A 61 5.32 -17.20 4.87
CA LEU A 61 4.43 -17.68 5.95
C LEU A 61 3.46 -16.58 6.39
N GLY A 62 3.98 -15.39 6.65
CA GLY A 62 3.16 -14.26 7.06
C GLY A 62 2.21 -13.80 5.96
N MET A 63 2.65 -13.76 4.70
CA MET A 63 1.79 -13.41 3.57
C MET A 63 0.69 -14.45 3.32
N ARG A 64 0.99 -15.73 3.49
CA ARG A 64 -0.03 -16.79 3.47
C ARG A 64 -1.07 -16.57 4.55
N GLN A 65 -0.65 -16.22 5.76
CA GLN A 65 -1.56 -15.96 6.87
C GLN A 65 -2.39 -14.69 6.62
N LEU A 66 -1.78 -13.57 6.20
CA LEU A 66 -2.47 -12.31 5.90
C LEU A 66 -3.59 -12.53 4.88
N ASN A 67 -3.22 -13.07 3.72
CA ASN A 67 -4.17 -13.30 2.64
C ASN A 67 -5.21 -14.38 2.99
N GLY A 68 -4.80 -15.44 3.68
CA GLY A 68 -5.68 -16.53 4.09
C GLY A 68 -6.75 -16.10 5.09
N LEU A 69 -6.36 -15.39 6.16
CA LEU A 69 -7.30 -14.87 7.15
C LEU A 69 -8.29 -13.87 6.56
N TYR A 70 -7.79 -12.99 5.67
CA TYR A 70 -8.67 -12.05 4.97
C TYR A 70 -9.64 -12.79 4.04
N ALA A 71 -9.14 -13.74 3.23
CA ALA A 71 -9.98 -14.50 2.30
C ALA A 71 -11.06 -15.32 3.01
N GLN A 72 -10.73 -15.96 4.13
CA GLN A 72 -11.71 -16.70 4.94
C GLN A 72 -12.81 -15.78 5.47
N TRP A 73 -12.41 -14.61 6.01
CA TRP A 73 -13.38 -13.62 6.48
C TRP A 73 -14.25 -13.10 5.34
N PHE A 74 -13.64 -12.75 4.20
CA PHE A 74 -14.35 -12.22 3.03
C PHE A 74 -15.38 -13.22 2.50
N ASN A 75 -14.98 -14.48 2.29
CA ASN A 75 -15.86 -15.52 1.79
C ASN A 75 -17.03 -15.80 2.75
N ARG A 76 -16.74 -15.87 4.06
CA ARG A 76 -17.80 -16.06 5.08
C ARG A 76 -18.78 -14.88 5.10
N ARG A 77 -18.28 -13.65 5.01
CA ARG A 77 -19.09 -12.42 5.07
C ARG A 77 -19.99 -12.28 3.85
N HIS A 78 -19.59 -12.79 2.69
CA HIS A 78 -20.30 -12.65 1.42
C HIS A 78 -20.96 -13.96 0.95
N ASN A 79 -21.01 -14.99 1.80
CA ASN A 79 -21.48 -16.32 1.45
C ASN A 79 -20.91 -16.80 0.10
N ALA A 80 -19.60 -16.55 -0.10
CA ALA A 80 -18.87 -16.84 -1.33
C ALA A 80 -17.87 -17.98 -1.11
N CYS A 81 -17.47 -18.62 -2.21
CA CYS A 81 -16.41 -19.63 -2.20
C CYS A 81 -15.36 -19.31 -3.28
N GLY A 82 -14.20 -19.96 -3.20
CA GLY A 82 -13.12 -19.82 -4.18
C GLY A 82 -12.08 -18.76 -3.79
N HIS A 83 -11.23 -18.43 -4.79
CA HIS A 83 -10.07 -17.58 -4.58
C HIS A 83 -10.44 -16.10 -4.53
N VAL A 84 -10.17 -15.44 -3.40
CA VAL A 84 -10.35 -13.99 -3.22
C VAL A 84 -9.21 -13.23 -3.88
N PHE A 85 -7.97 -13.72 -3.75
CA PHE A 85 -6.79 -13.14 -4.40
C PHE A 85 -6.48 -13.85 -5.71
N GLY A 86 -5.96 -13.12 -6.70
CA GLY A 86 -5.66 -13.60 -8.05
C GLY A 86 -4.38 -14.41 -8.19
N GLY A 87 -3.82 -14.88 -7.06
CA GLY A 87 -2.61 -15.70 -7.02
C GLY A 87 -1.71 -15.32 -5.84
N ARG A 88 -0.43 -15.73 -5.93
CA ARG A 88 0.58 -15.42 -4.93
C ARG A 88 0.85 -13.90 -4.89
N PHE A 89 1.31 -13.40 -3.75
CA PHE A 89 1.79 -12.03 -3.63
C PHE A 89 3.00 -11.78 -4.52
N LYS A 90 3.22 -10.54 -4.90
CA LYS A 90 4.45 -10.09 -5.57
C LYS A 90 5.35 -9.41 -4.55
N SER A 91 6.64 -9.64 -4.64
CA SER A 91 7.64 -8.96 -3.81
C SER A 91 8.81 -8.49 -4.66
N ILE A 92 9.32 -7.29 -4.36
CA ILE A 92 10.49 -6.71 -4.96
C ILE A 92 11.46 -6.40 -3.82
N SER A 93 12.72 -6.83 -3.97
CA SER A 93 13.77 -6.47 -3.02
C SER A 93 14.04 -4.97 -3.07
N VAL A 94 14.30 -4.38 -1.91
CA VAL A 94 14.65 -2.97 -1.74
C VAL A 94 16.00 -2.95 -1.05
N GLU A 95 17.04 -2.59 -1.77
CA GLU A 95 18.43 -2.82 -1.35
C GLU A 95 19.16 -1.53 -0.97
N THR A 96 18.73 -0.38 -1.48
CA THR A 96 19.33 0.92 -1.20
C THR A 96 18.38 1.86 -0.49
N ASP A 97 18.92 2.85 0.21
CA ASP A 97 18.14 3.88 0.90
C ASP A 97 17.31 4.72 -0.06
N GLU A 98 17.83 5.01 -1.25
CA GLU A 98 17.10 5.73 -2.29
C GLU A 98 15.90 4.92 -2.76
N HIS A 99 16.10 3.63 -3.05
CA HIS A 99 15.02 2.72 -3.45
C HIS A 99 13.98 2.55 -2.33
N PHE A 100 14.42 2.56 -1.07
CA PHE A 100 13.53 2.48 0.09
C PHE A 100 12.61 3.72 0.19
N LEU A 101 13.16 4.93 0.03
CA LEU A 101 12.38 6.15 0.03
C LEU A 101 11.41 6.21 -1.17
N GLU A 102 11.87 5.85 -2.37
CA GLU A 102 11.02 5.79 -3.55
C GLU A 102 9.89 4.76 -3.40
N ALA A 103 10.17 3.58 -2.84
CA ALA A 103 9.16 2.57 -2.56
C ALA A 103 8.14 3.03 -1.52
N SER A 104 8.59 3.79 -0.50
CA SER A 104 7.71 4.39 0.49
C SER A 104 6.76 5.41 -0.15
N ARG A 105 7.31 6.32 -0.97
CA ARG A 105 6.54 7.32 -1.72
C ARG A 105 5.56 6.68 -2.70
N TYR A 106 6.02 5.70 -3.48
CA TYR A 106 5.17 4.93 -4.39
C TYR A 106 3.99 4.29 -3.65
N THR A 107 4.24 3.70 -2.49
CA THR A 107 3.21 3.05 -1.68
C THR A 107 2.11 4.04 -1.31
N VAL A 108 2.44 5.19 -0.76
CA VAL A 108 1.44 6.15 -0.25
C VAL A 108 0.77 6.98 -1.36
N LEU A 109 1.39 7.11 -2.52
CA LEU A 109 0.83 7.81 -3.68
C LEU A 109 -0.08 6.94 -4.56
N ASN A 110 -0.26 5.64 -4.27
CA ASN A 110 -1.16 4.78 -5.04
C ASN A 110 -2.59 5.33 -5.18
N PRO A 111 -3.21 5.95 -4.15
CA PRO A 111 -4.55 6.52 -4.27
C PRO A 111 -4.69 7.59 -5.37
N ILE A 112 -3.64 8.32 -5.70
CA ILE A 112 -3.68 9.35 -6.75
C ILE A 112 -4.08 8.78 -8.12
N ARG A 113 -3.79 7.50 -8.37
CA ARG A 113 -4.11 6.82 -9.64
C ARG A 113 -5.61 6.54 -9.82
N THR A 114 -6.38 6.53 -8.73
CA THR A 114 -7.79 6.12 -8.70
C THR A 114 -8.69 7.17 -8.06
N VAL A 115 -8.14 8.02 -7.20
CA VAL A 115 -8.84 9.09 -6.49
C VAL A 115 -8.31 10.43 -6.96
N ASN A 116 -9.03 11.52 -6.72
CA ASN A 116 -8.56 12.87 -7.02
C ASN A 116 -7.17 13.12 -6.39
N PRO A 117 -6.16 13.59 -7.16
CA PRO A 117 -4.81 13.86 -6.66
C PRO A 117 -4.76 14.77 -5.43
N HIS A 118 -5.74 15.67 -5.26
CA HIS A 118 -5.82 16.58 -4.12
C HIS A 118 -6.33 15.92 -2.83
N ARG A 119 -6.85 14.69 -2.91
CA ARG A 119 -7.44 13.98 -1.77
C ARG A 119 -6.67 12.74 -1.31
N PHE A 120 -5.48 12.49 -1.82
CA PHE A 120 -4.70 11.32 -1.41
C PHE A 120 -4.31 11.38 0.08
N ALA A 121 -4.11 12.58 0.61
CA ALA A 121 -3.77 12.78 2.02
C ALA A 121 -4.92 12.37 2.96
N ASP A 122 -6.16 12.45 2.48
CA ASP A 122 -7.37 12.05 3.23
C ASP A 122 -7.61 10.53 3.18
N TRP A 123 -6.77 9.77 2.44
CA TRP A 123 -6.93 8.33 2.30
C TRP A 123 -6.53 7.62 3.59
N ARG A 124 -7.51 7.39 4.47
CA ARG A 124 -7.28 6.87 5.84
C ARG A 124 -6.64 5.46 5.88
N TRP A 125 -6.73 4.69 4.81
CA TRP A 125 -6.11 3.35 4.72
C TRP A 125 -4.72 3.39 4.09
N SER A 126 -3.96 4.40 4.45
CA SER A 126 -2.57 4.63 4.08
C SER A 126 -1.75 5.03 5.29
N SER A 127 -0.48 4.66 5.30
CA SER A 127 0.48 5.11 6.31
C SER A 127 0.87 6.58 6.16
N TYR A 128 0.47 7.27 5.08
CA TYR A 128 0.87 8.65 4.82
C TYR A 128 0.57 9.58 5.99
N GLY A 129 -0.68 9.62 6.43
CA GLY A 129 -1.11 10.54 7.49
C GLY A 129 -0.36 10.34 8.80
N ALA A 130 -0.07 9.09 9.18
CA ALA A 130 0.69 8.77 10.39
C ALA A 130 2.17 9.14 10.25
N THR A 131 2.78 8.90 9.10
CA THR A 131 4.19 9.26 8.85
C THR A 131 4.36 10.78 8.76
N ALA A 132 3.40 11.48 8.16
CA ALA A 132 3.37 12.94 8.07
C ALA A 132 3.02 13.64 9.42
N GLY A 133 2.59 12.88 10.45
CA GLY A 133 2.20 13.45 11.74
C GLY A 133 0.81 14.06 11.77
N LEU A 134 -0.05 13.77 10.79
CA LEU A 134 -1.42 14.30 10.67
C LEU A 134 -2.45 13.49 11.46
N VAL A 135 -2.15 12.22 11.72
CA VAL A 135 -3.00 11.30 12.49
C VAL A 135 -2.17 10.45 13.44
N PRO A 136 -2.74 9.89 14.52
CA PRO A 136 -2.05 8.96 15.40
C PRO A 136 -1.47 7.77 14.65
N ARG A 137 -0.27 7.35 15.04
CA ARG A 137 0.43 6.21 14.45
C ARG A 137 -0.19 4.89 14.94
N PRO A 138 -0.60 3.98 14.05
CA PRO A 138 -0.98 2.62 14.44
C PRO A 138 0.20 1.89 15.12
N PRO A 139 -0.04 1.05 16.13
CA PRO A 139 1.03 0.38 16.90
C PRO A 139 2.00 -0.44 16.05
N PHE A 140 1.49 -1.08 15.00
CA PHE A 140 2.27 -1.94 14.11
C PHE A 140 3.11 -1.20 13.07
N LEU A 141 2.91 0.12 12.91
CA LEU A 141 3.61 0.93 11.90
C LEU A 141 4.90 1.51 12.48
N THR A 142 6.02 1.28 11.83
CA THR A 142 7.35 1.82 12.18
C THR A 142 7.72 2.93 11.21
N ILE A 143 7.59 4.18 11.65
CA ILE A 143 7.85 5.36 10.80
C ILE A 143 9.29 5.86 10.90
N ASP A 144 10.04 5.44 11.93
CA ASP A 144 11.39 5.95 12.22
C ASP A 144 12.39 5.59 11.12
N GLY A 145 12.23 4.42 10.48
CA GLY A 145 13.05 4.03 9.33
C GLY A 145 12.92 5.00 8.14
N ILE A 146 11.73 5.55 7.89
CA ILE A 146 11.51 6.56 6.84
C ILE A 146 11.97 7.93 7.33
N LEU A 147 11.49 8.38 8.49
CA LEU A 147 11.74 9.74 8.98
C LEU A 147 13.20 9.99 9.31
N GLY A 148 13.94 8.99 9.78
CA GLY A 148 15.37 9.11 10.07
C GLY A 148 16.23 9.51 8.86
N ARG A 149 15.74 9.26 7.63
CA ARG A 149 16.40 9.68 6.39
C ARG A 149 16.15 11.15 6.02
N PHE A 150 15.23 11.81 6.72
CA PHE A 150 14.90 13.23 6.55
C PHE A 150 15.47 14.11 7.68
N GLY A 151 16.04 13.52 8.72
CA GLY A 151 16.68 14.24 9.81
C GLY A 151 16.38 13.69 11.20
N ALA A 152 17.13 14.15 12.20
CA ALA A 152 17.02 13.67 13.58
C ALA A 152 15.78 14.22 14.32
N HIS A 153 15.34 15.42 13.99
CA HIS A 153 14.20 16.06 14.65
C HIS A 153 12.88 15.69 13.96
N ARG A 154 12.01 15.00 14.68
CA ARG A 154 10.74 14.46 14.16
C ARG A 154 9.90 15.46 13.37
N ALA A 155 9.67 16.65 13.93
CA ALA A 155 8.83 17.66 13.26
C ALA A 155 9.44 18.16 11.95
N SER A 156 10.76 18.32 11.88
CA SER A 156 11.48 18.68 10.65
C SER A 156 11.44 17.54 9.64
N ALA A 157 11.72 16.31 10.09
CA ALA A 157 11.69 15.12 9.25
C ALA A 157 10.30 14.90 8.62
N GLN A 158 9.23 15.13 9.39
CA GLN A 158 7.84 15.06 8.88
C GLN A 158 7.56 16.10 7.79
N ARG A 159 8.02 17.36 7.94
CA ARG A 159 7.89 18.37 6.89
C ARG A 159 8.60 17.97 5.60
N HIS A 160 9.88 17.55 5.71
CA HIS A 160 10.64 17.09 4.55
C HIS A 160 10.03 15.85 3.89
N TYR A 161 9.46 14.93 4.67
CA TYR A 161 8.73 13.79 4.14
C TYR A 161 7.49 14.24 3.34
N VAL A 162 6.72 15.19 3.83
CA VAL A 162 5.55 15.75 3.12
C VAL A 162 5.98 16.37 1.78
N GLU A 163 7.05 17.19 1.79
CA GLU A 163 7.62 17.79 0.58
C GLU A 163 8.11 16.72 -0.42
N PHE A 164 8.81 15.70 0.08
CA PHE A 164 9.28 14.58 -0.72
C PHE A 164 8.12 13.82 -1.40
N VAL A 165 7.05 13.53 -0.66
CA VAL A 165 5.86 12.86 -1.22
C VAL A 165 5.17 13.76 -2.23
N ALA A 166 4.98 15.05 -1.93
CA ALA A 166 4.35 16.02 -2.82
C ALA A 166 5.09 16.18 -4.16
N ALA A 167 6.42 16.19 -4.14
CA ALA A 167 7.25 16.24 -5.36
C ALA A 167 7.03 15.02 -6.30
N GLY A 168 6.52 13.91 -5.79
CA GLY A 168 6.18 12.71 -6.56
C GLY A 168 4.83 12.79 -7.29
N ILE A 169 3.93 13.67 -6.89
CA ILE A 169 2.56 13.74 -7.43
C ILE A 169 2.56 13.96 -8.94
N GLY A 170 3.34 14.92 -9.43
CA GLY A 170 3.41 15.25 -10.86
C GLY A 170 3.96 14.10 -11.74
N ARG A 171 4.82 13.24 -11.19
CA ARG A 171 5.34 12.04 -11.89
C ARG A 171 4.24 10.99 -12.05
N VAL A 172 3.46 10.76 -11.00
CA VAL A 172 2.34 9.80 -11.02
C VAL A 172 1.23 10.26 -11.96
N CYS A 173 0.86 11.53 -11.95
CA CYS A 173 -0.17 12.09 -12.83
C CYS A 173 0.22 11.94 -14.30
N ARG A 174 1.47 12.22 -14.70
CA ARG A 174 1.94 12.04 -16.09
C ARG A 174 1.88 10.58 -16.53
N SER A 175 2.25 9.62 -15.68
CA SER A 175 2.17 8.19 -16.04
C SER A 175 0.73 7.71 -16.25
N VAL A 176 -0.24 8.25 -15.52
CA VAL A 176 -1.66 7.92 -15.67
C VAL A 176 -2.23 8.52 -16.96
N SER A 177 -1.83 9.75 -17.33
CA SER A 177 -2.28 10.42 -18.56
C SER A 177 -1.76 9.71 -19.80
N SER A 178 -0.52 9.24 -19.81
CA SER A 178 0.06 8.50 -20.94
C SER A 178 -0.64 7.15 -21.18
N VAL A 179 -1.03 6.44 -20.14
CA VAL A 179 -1.75 5.16 -20.24
C VAL A 179 -3.18 5.36 -20.77
N ARG A 180 -3.86 6.44 -20.39
CA ARG A 180 -5.20 6.76 -20.93
C ARG A 180 -5.17 7.15 -22.41
N SER A 181 -4.14 7.85 -22.87
CA SER A 181 -3.98 8.22 -24.29
C SER A 181 -3.81 7.01 -25.21
N ILE A 182 -3.11 5.95 -24.74
CA ILE A 182 -2.91 4.72 -25.51
C ILE A 182 -4.19 3.88 -25.62
N SER A 183 -5.07 3.92 -24.64
CA SER A 183 -6.33 3.16 -24.65
C SER A 183 -7.40 3.78 -25.56
N VAL A 184 -7.39 5.10 -25.78
CA VAL A 184 -8.35 5.80 -26.65
C VAL A 184 -8.01 5.59 -28.13
N THR A 185 -6.74 5.43 -28.52
CA THR A 185 -6.32 5.19 -29.90
C THR A 185 -6.54 3.77 -30.40
N ARG A 186 -6.82 2.80 -29.54
CA ARG A 186 -7.10 1.39 -29.94
C ARG A 186 -8.56 1.06 -30.24
N SER A 187 -9.50 1.96 -29.99
CA SER A 187 -10.93 1.73 -30.26
C SER A 187 -11.47 2.37 -31.55
N SER A 188 -10.58 3.01 -32.35
CA SER A 188 -11.01 3.69 -33.59
C SER A 188 -10.59 3.02 -34.90
N SER A 189 -10.10 1.78 -34.87
CA SER A 189 -9.72 1.05 -36.07
C SER A 189 -10.33 -0.37 -36.11
N ALA A 190 -11.67 -0.40 -36.15
CA ALA A 190 -12.44 -1.59 -36.53
C ALA A 190 -13.73 -1.11 -37.21
N THR A 191 -13.62 -0.87 -38.49
CA THR A 191 -14.74 -0.91 -39.45
C THR A 191 -14.27 -1.64 -40.67
#